data_656c11b66e7ac8ce6e4ca9169cff85f7
#
_entry.id   656c11b66e7ac8ce6e4ca9169cff85f7
#
_cell.length_a   1.000
_cell.length_b   1.000
_cell.length_c   1.000
_cell.angle_alpha   90.00
_cell.angle_beta   90.00
_cell.angle_gamma   90.00
#
_symmetry.space_group_name_H-M   'P 1'
#
loop_
_entity.id
_entity.type
_entity.pdbx_description
1 polymer ?
#
loop_
_entity_poly.entity_id
_entity_poly.type
_entity_poly.pdbx_seq_one_letter_code
_entity_poly.pdbx_strand_id
1 'polypeptide(L)'
;MHRLARNGWVCVAVSYPLVPEATFPEPIIALKRALVWMRSEGAAYGIDPEFIAVTGGSAGGHLAALLALTGERPEYQPGFETADTSVQASVPIYGIYDLLNRNGTRDEWPIVARGLMKALKRDAEDRYRAASPLDQVHSEAPPFLVVHGAADAVVPTREALQFVEALRAVSERPTGYAEIPGANHAFDVLDSLRTHYVISGIARFLDATAAAYRTAANGSTSPPDEKRRR
;
A
#
# COMPACT_ATOMS: atom_id res chain seq x y z
N MET A 1 7.94 -10.35 7.87
CA MET A 1 6.93 -11.40 7.71
C MET A 1 6.84 -12.35 8.91
N HIS A 2 7.89 -13.08 9.35
CA HIS A 2 7.81 -14.04 10.47
C HIS A 2 7.19 -13.47 11.76
N ARG A 3 7.45 -12.19 12.08
CA ARG A 3 6.89 -11.55 13.28
C ARG A 3 5.41 -11.26 13.18
N LEU A 4 4.89 -10.86 12.01
CA LEU A 4 3.45 -10.72 11.77
C LEU A 4 2.76 -12.07 11.82
N ALA A 5 3.36 -13.10 11.21
CA ALA A 5 2.83 -14.47 11.27
C ALA A 5 2.72 -14.99 12.72
N ARG A 6 3.68 -14.68 13.60
CA ARG A 6 3.60 -15.00 15.05
C ARG A 6 2.45 -14.30 15.78
N ASN A 7 1.94 -13.21 15.22
CA ASN A 7 0.77 -12.48 15.73
C ASN A 7 -0.55 -12.94 15.09
N GLY A 8 -0.54 -14.09 14.39
CA GLY A 8 -1.76 -14.66 13.80
C GLY A 8 -2.08 -14.21 12.38
N TRP A 9 -1.21 -13.44 11.73
CA TRP A 9 -1.40 -13.01 10.34
C TRP A 9 -0.89 -14.06 9.35
N VAL A 10 -1.69 -14.39 8.35
CA VAL A 10 -1.20 -15.11 7.16
C VAL A 10 -0.43 -14.12 6.30
N CYS A 11 0.85 -14.41 6.04
CA CYS A 11 1.73 -13.52 5.30
C CYS A 11 2.12 -14.13 3.96
N VAL A 12 1.70 -13.51 2.87
CA VAL A 12 2.02 -13.91 1.50
C VAL A 12 3.12 -13.01 0.94
N ALA A 13 4.26 -13.59 0.57
CA ALA A 13 5.31 -12.88 -0.15
C ALA A 13 5.04 -13.01 -1.64
N VAL A 14 4.82 -11.88 -2.32
CA VAL A 14 4.54 -11.85 -3.75
C VAL A 14 5.81 -11.44 -4.51
N SER A 15 6.24 -12.29 -5.44
CA SER A 15 7.24 -11.92 -6.44
C SER A 15 6.55 -11.23 -7.61
N TYR A 16 7.07 -10.09 -8.01
CA TYR A 16 6.61 -9.35 -9.17
C TYR A 16 7.78 -9.08 -10.12
N PRO A 17 7.52 -8.87 -11.41
CA PRO A 17 8.60 -8.65 -12.38
C PRO A 17 9.31 -7.32 -12.10
N LEU A 18 10.64 -7.33 -12.21
CA LEU A 18 11.50 -6.20 -11.88
C LEU A 18 12.04 -5.53 -13.17
N VAL A 19 12.50 -4.29 -13.02
CA VAL A 19 13.28 -3.62 -14.07
C VAL A 19 14.64 -4.30 -14.23
N PRO A 20 15.19 -4.41 -15.47
CA PRO A 20 14.71 -3.81 -16.72
C PRO A 20 13.74 -4.70 -17.52
N GLU A 21 13.44 -5.92 -17.07
CA GLU A 21 12.60 -6.90 -17.77
C GLU A 21 11.14 -6.44 -17.84
N ALA A 22 10.67 -5.77 -16.81
CA ALA A 22 9.31 -5.25 -16.73
C ALA A 22 9.26 -3.72 -16.63
N THR A 23 8.19 -3.16 -17.16
CA THR A 23 7.89 -1.73 -17.13
C THR A 23 6.55 -1.48 -16.46
N PHE A 24 6.30 -0.24 -16.04
CA PHE A 24 4.96 0.14 -15.59
C PHE A 24 3.95 0.01 -16.76
N PRO A 25 2.78 -0.64 -16.58
CA PRO A 25 2.18 -1.06 -15.29
C PRO A 25 2.37 -2.55 -14.90
N GLU A 26 3.25 -3.30 -15.53
CA GLU A 26 3.39 -4.75 -15.32
C GLU A 26 3.56 -5.16 -13.83
N PRO A 27 4.37 -4.46 -13.00
CA PRO A 27 4.49 -4.82 -11.59
C PRO A 27 3.17 -4.73 -10.82
N ILE A 28 2.36 -3.69 -11.04
CA ILE A 28 1.07 -3.53 -10.36
C ILE A 28 0.04 -4.56 -10.84
N ILE A 29 0.04 -4.90 -12.13
CA ILE A 29 -0.82 -5.96 -12.69
C ILE A 29 -0.51 -7.31 -12.02
N ALA A 30 0.77 -7.65 -11.86
CA ALA A 30 1.18 -8.89 -11.19
C ALA A 30 0.68 -8.95 -9.74
N LEU A 31 0.77 -7.85 -8.99
CA LEU A 31 0.27 -7.76 -7.62
C LEU A 31 -1.25 -7.88 -7.55
N LYS A 32 -1.98 -7.28 -8.47
CA LYS A 32 -3.44 -7.42 -8.55
C LYS A 32 -3.86 -8.87 -8.85
N ARG A 33 -3.16 -9.57 -9.72
CA ARG A 33 -3.37 -11.02 -9.95
C ARG A 33 -3.15 -11.84 -8.67
N ALA A 34 -2.16 -11.48 -7.86
CA ALA A 34 -1.95 -12.14 -6.57
C ALA A 34 -3.11 -11.88 -5.59
N LEU A 35 -3.73 -10.68 -5.59
CA LEU A 35 -4.93 -10.41 -4.79
C LEU A 35 -6.10 -11.29 -5.24
N VAL A 36 -6.33 -11.41 -6.55
CA VAL A 36 -7.38 -12.30 -7.08
C VAL A 36 -7.15 -13.73 -6.62
N TRP A 37 -5.92 -14.24 -6.74
CA TRP A 37 -5.58 -15.58 -6.25
C TRP A 37 -5.82 -15.73 -4.74
N MET A 38 -5.43 -14.75 -3.93
CA MET A 38 -5.67 -14.78 -2.48
C MET A 38 -7.16 -14.84 -2.14
N ARG A 39 -8.02 -14.14 -2.91
CA ARG A 39 -9.46 -14.17 -2.70
C ARG A 39 -10.11 -15.49 -3.16
N SER A 40 -9.66 -16.08 -4.27
CA SER A 40 -10.25 -17.29 -4.82
C SER A 40 -9.71 -18.58 -4.18
N GLU A 41 -8.40 -18.65 -3.94
CA GLU A 41 -7.71 -19.87 -3.52
C GLU A 41 -7.15 -19.80 -2.08
N GLY A 42 -7.11 -18.61 -1.51
CA GLY A 42 -6.42 -18.34 -0.25
C GLY A 42 -7.03 -19.03 0.97
N ALA A 43 -8.32 -19.37 0.92
CA ALA A 43 -9.01 -20.04 2.03
C ALA A 43 -8.33 -21.34 2.46
N ALA A 44 -7.76 -22.11 1.53
CA ALA A 44 -6.99 -23.32 1.81
C ALA A 44 -5.73 -23.06 2.66
N TYR A 45 -5.26 -21.82 2.71
CA TYR A 45 -4.10 -21.36 3.48
C TYR A 45 -4.49 -20.56 4.73
N GLY A 46 -5.79 -20.45 5.05
CA GLY A 46 -6.31 -19.68 6.17
C GLY A 46 -6.37 -18.17 5.90
N ILE A 47 -6.34 -17.74 4.64
CA ILE A 47 -6.52 -16.33 4.27
C ILE A 47 -8.00 -15.96 4.38
N ASP A 48 -8.27 -14.85 5.07
CA ASP A 48 -9.58 -14.21 5.08
C ASP A 48 -9.73 -13.37 3.79
N PRO A 49 -10.60 -13.77 2.84
CA PRO A 49 -10.73 -13.05 1.58
C PRO A 49 -11.34 -11.66 1.74
N GLU A 50 -12.06 -11.41 2.84
CA GLU A 50 -12.72 -10.13 3.10
C GLU A 50 -11.78 -9.08 3.69
N PHE A 51 -10.65 -9.50 4.30
CA PHE A 51 -9.68 -8.59 4.87
C PHE A 51 -8.26 -8.89 4.40
N ILE A 52 -7.81 -8.17 3.39
CA ILE A 52 -6.44 -8.24 2.88
C ILE A 52 -5.76 -6.88 3.12
N ALA A 53 -4.60 -6.90 3.75
CA ALA A 53 -3.75 -5.73 3.93
C ALA A 53 -2.47 -5.88 3.13
N VAL A 54 -1.93 -4.78 2.62
CA VAL A 54 -0.69 -4.76 1.84
C VAL A 54 0.40 -3.97 2.56
N THR A 55 1.63 -4.47 2.47
CA THR A 55 2.81 -3.81 3.03
C THR A 55 4.04 -4.11 2.19
N GLY A 56 5.02 -3.25 2.25
CA GLY A 56 6.30 -3.42 1.58
C GLY A 56 7.25 -2.28 1.87
N GLY A 57 8.55 -2.50 1.64
CA GLY A 57 9.59 -1.50 1.81
C GLY A 57 10.11 -0.96 0.47
N SER A 58 10.50 0.32 0.41
CA SER A 58 11.11 0.96 -0.77
C SER A 58 10.20 0.85 -2.00
N ALA A 59 10.65 0.20 -3.07
CA ALA A 59 9.81 -0.10 -4.24
C ALA A 59 8.54 -0.89 -3.85
N GLY A 60 8.63 -1.80 -2.87
CA GLY A 60 7.46 -2.48 -2.32
C GLY A 60 6.53 -1.55 -1.55
N GLY A 61 7.04 -0.52 -0.89
CA GLY A 61 6.24 0.53 -0.24
C GLY A 61 5.50 1.40 -1.24
N HIS A 62 6.17 1.78 -2.33
CA HIS A 62 5.54 2.42 -3.47
C HIS A 62 4.39 1.59 -4.04
N LEU A 63 4.66 0.31 -4.34
CA LEU A 63 3.65 -0.59 -4.91
C LEU A 63 2.51 -0.89 -3.93
N ALA A 64 2.77 -1.01 -2.62
CA ALA A 64 1.74 -1.19 -1.62
C ALA A 64 0.79 0.03 -1.54
N ALA A 65 1.34 1.25 -1.63
CA ALA A 65 0.52 2.45 -1.69
C ALA A 65 -0.30 2.54 -2.99
N LEU A 66 0.34 2.28 -4.13
CA LEU A 66 -0.32 2.32 -5.44
C LEU A 66 -1.42 1.25 -5.55
N LEU A 67 -1.17 0.03 -5.08
CA LEU A 67 -2.13 -1.06 -5.08
C LEU A 67 -3.39 -0.71 -4.27
N ALA A 68 -3.19 -0.11 -3.09
CA ALA A 68 -4.28 0.30 -2.21
C ALA A 68 -5.15 1.44 -2.79
N LEU A 69 -4.57 2.28 -3.65
CA LEU A 69 -5.25 3.42 -4.26
C LEU A 69 -5.82 3.13 -5.67
N THR A 70 -5.58 1.95 -6.21
CA THR A 70 -6.00 1.59 -7.57
C THR A 70 -6.88 0.34 -7.61
N GLY A 71 -7.57 0.02 -6.51
CA GLY A 71 -8.45 -1.16 -6.41
C GLY A 71 -9.44 -1.27 -7.57
N GLU A 72 -10.03 -0.16 -7.98
CA GLU A 72 -11.08 -0.08 -9.01
C GLU A 72 -10.55 0.38 -10.39
N ARG A 73 -9.29 0.11 -10.71
CA ARG A 73 -8.67 0.50 -11.98
C ARG A 73 -8.55 -0.67 -12.94
N PRO A 74 -9.54 -0.86 -13.86
CA PRO A 74 -9.54 -1.99 -14.79
C PRO A 74 -8.36 -1.98 -15.77
N GLU A 75 -7.77 -0.82 -16.04
CA GLU A 75 -6.56 -0.69 -16.87
C GLU A 75 -5.34 -1.44 -16.28
N TYR A 76 -5.36 -1.76 -14.97
CA TYR A 76 -4.34 -2.58 -14.32
C TYR A 76 -4.79 -4.03 -14.11
N GLN A 77 -5.89 -4.44 -14.75
CA GLN A 77 -6.49 -5.78 -14.61
C GLN A 77 -6.76 -6.46 -15.95
N PRO A 78 -5.83 -6.48 -16.93
CA PRO A 78 -6.09 -7.04 -18.24
C PRO A 78 -6.42 -8.54 -18.14
N GLY A 79 -7.62 -8.90 -18.63
CA GLY A 79 -8.16 -10.27 -18.60
C GLY A 79 -8.79 -10.68 -17.25
N PHE A 80 -8.90 -9.76 -16.29
CA PHE A 80 -9.61 -9.94 -15.01
C PHE A 80 -10.21 -8.61 -14.50
N GLU A 81 -10.73 -7.80 -15.42
CA GLU A 81 -11.18 -6.42 -15.21
C GLU A 81 -12.28 -6.28 -14.15
N THR A 82 -13.09 -7.34 -13.97
CA THR A 82 -14.20 -7.37 -13.02
C THR A 82 -13.84 -7.96 -11.65
N ALA A 83 -12.60 -8.41 -11.46
CA ALA A 83 -12.18 -9.00 -10.20
C ALA A 83 -11.98 -7.92 -9.13
N ASP A 84 -12.38 -8.21 -7.89
CA ASP A 84 -12.09 -7.35 -6.75
C ASP A 84 -10.59 -7.40 -6.40
N THR A 85 -9.92 -6.28 -6.58
CA THR A 85 -8.51 -6.08 -6.21
C THR A 85 -8.35 -4.96 -5.17
N SER A 86 -9.41 -4.62 -4.45
CA SER A 86 -9.36 -3.72 -3.30
C SER A 86 -8.53 -4.32 -2.15
N VAL A 87 -8.08 -3.49 -1.24
CA VAL A 87 -7.45 -3.90 0.01
C VAL A 87 -8.00 -3.08 1.17
N GLN A 88 -8.04 -3.67 2.35
CA GLN A 88 -8.68 -3.08 3.52
C GLN A 88 -7.72 -2.29 4.40
N ALA A 89 -6.41 -2.36 4.14
CA ALA A 89 -5.40 -1.52 4.78
C ALA A 89 -4.09 -1.50 3.97
N SER A 90 -3.30 -0.43 4.11
CA SER A 90 -1.97 -0.34 3.53
C SER A 90 -0.94 0.17 4.53
N VAL A 91 0.23 -0.50 4.56
CA VAL A 91 1.36 -0.10 5.39
C VAL A 91 2.61 0.04 4.52
N PRO A 92 2.74 1.13 3.76
CA PRO A 92 3.94 1.40 2.98
C PRO A 92 5.08 1.86 3.90
N ILE A 93 6.27 1.29 3.72
CA ILE A 93 7.46 1.56 4.52
C ILE A 93 8.51 2.20 3.61
N TYR A 94 8.94 3.41 3.93
CA TYR A 94 9.90 4.24 3.17
C TYR A 94 9.70 4.16 1.65
N GLY A 95 8.43 4.25 1.22
CA GLY A 95 8.04 4.24 -0.20
C GLY A 95 8.28 5.56 -0.91
N ILE A 96 8.18 5.50 -2.23
CA ILE A 96 8.20 6.68 -3.11
C ILE A 96 6.76 6.98 -3.49
N TYR A 97 6.32 8.22 -3.36
CA TYR A 97 4.90 8.55 -3.57
C TYR A 97 4.67 9.52 -4.73
N ASP A 98 5.70 10.27 -5.15
CA ASP A 98 5.66 11.18 -6.30
C ASP A 98 6.76 10.87 -7.32
N LEU A 99 6.46 10.08 -8.34
CA LEU A 99 7.43 9.77 -9.40
C LEU A 99 7.74 10.98 -10.31
N LEU A 100 6.85 11.96 -10.36
CA LEU A 100 7.10 13.23 -11.03
C LEU A 100 8.12 14.08 -10.29
N ASN A 101 8.31 13.84 -8.97
CA ASN A 101 9.21 14.64 -8.13
C ASN A 101 8.94 16.13 -8.26
N ARG A 102 7.65 16.52 -8.21
CA ARG A 102 7.19 17.91 -8.47
C ARG A 102 7.80 18.95 -7.53
N ASN A 103 8.05 18.53 -6.30
CA ASN A 103 8.58 19.40 -5.25
C ASN A 103 10.12 19.30 -5.11
N GLY A 104 10.80 18.61 -6.02
CA GLY A 104 12.24 18.45 -5.99
C GLY A 104 12.77 17.88 -4.67
N THR A 105 12.06 16.91 -4.10
CA THR A 105 12.41 16.32 -2.79
C THR A 105 13.66 15.46 -2.85
N ARG A 106 14.02 14.97 -4.03
CA ARG A 106 15.15 14.08 -4.30
C ARG A 106 15.76 14.33 -5.67
N ASP A 107 16.92 13.76 -5.91
CA ASP A 107 17.50 13.73 -7.25
C ASP A 107 16.72 12.79 -8.19
N GLU A 108 16.85 13.02 -9.49
CA GLU A 108 16.26 12.17 -10.50
C GLU A 108 16.95 10.79 -10.50
N TRP A 109 16.15 9.75 -10.50
CA TRP A 109 16.67 8.39 -10.57
C TRP A 109 16.61 7.83 -12.00
N PRO A 110 17.77 7.60 -12.63
CA PRO A 110 17.81 7.04 -13.98
C PRO A 110 17.05 5.72 -14.11
N ILE A 111 17.01 4.91 -13.05
CA ILE A 111 16.28 3.62 -13.03
C ILE A 111 14.78 3.82 -13.23
N VAL A 112 14.20 4.92 -12.75
CA VAL A 112 12.78 5.22 -12.97
C VAL A 112 12.54 5.56 -14.43
N ALA A 113 13.29 6.49 -15.00
CA ALA A 113 13.07 6.92 -16.38
C ALA A 113 13.46 5.85 -17.41
N ARG A 114 14.63 5.22 -17.26
CA ARG A 114 15.17 4.25 -18.23
C ARG A 114 14.70 2.83 -18.01
N GLY A 115 14.44 2.46 -16.78
CA GLY A 115 13.99 1.12 -16.39
C GLY A 115 12.47 1.02 -16.34
N LEU A 116 11.85 1.64 -15.35
CA LEU A 116 10.42 1.49 -15.07
C LEU A 116 9.53 2.16 -16.11
N MET A 117 9.82 3.41 -16.50
CA MET A 117 8.97 4.18 -17.41
C MET A 117 9.37 4.04 -18.87
N LYS A 118 10.65 3.75 -19.16
CA LYS A 118 11.26 3.75 -20.51
C LYS A 118 10.93 5.02 -21.31
N ALA A 119 10.79 6.13 -20.61
CA ALA A 119 10.50 7.46 -21.14
C ALA A 119 10.93 8.54 -20.14
N LEU A 120 11.25 9.72 -20.62
CA LEU A 120 11.46 10.88 -19.75
C LEU A 120 10.14 11.45 -19.29
N LYS A 121 10.10 12.09 -18.12
CA LYS A 121 8.88 12.72 -17.55
C LYS A 121 8.19 13.66 -18.55
N ARG A 122 8.92 14.52 -19.22
CA ARG A 122 8.39 15.47 -20.21
C ARG A 122 7.69 14.81 -21.40
N ASP A 123 8.03 13.55 -21.70
CA ASP A 123 7.55 12.84 -22.88
C ASP A 123 6.41 11.83 -22.52
N ALA A 124 6.19 11.56 -21.21
CA ALA A 124 5.23 10.58 -20.72
C ALA A 124 4.64 10.95 -19.35
N GLU A 125 4.31 12.23 -19.14
CA GLU A 125 3.85 12.76 -17.84
C GLU A 125 2.67 11.96 -17.28
N ASP A 126 1.68 11.62 -18.11
CA ASP A 126 0.50 10.85 -17.66
C ASP A 126 0.87 9.48 -17.13
N ARG A 127 1.89 8.82 -17.71
CA ARG A 127 2.40 7.53 -17.20
C ARG A 127 3.03 7.70 -15.82
N TYR A 128 3.78 8.77 -15.59
CA TYR A 128 4.37 9.07 -14.29
C TYR A 128 3.29 9.41 -13.26
N ARG A 129 2.24 10.15 -13.64
CA ARG A 129 1.08 10.42 -12.79
C ARG A 129 0.36 9.11 -12.43
N ALA A 130 0.08 8.27 -13.42
CA ALA A 130 -0.58 6.99 -13.23
C ALA A 130 0.18 6.07 -12.27
N ALA A 131 1.52 6.17 -12.27
CA ALA A 131 2.39 5.40 -11.38
C ALA A 131 2.68 6.08 -10.03
N SER A 132 2.26 7.33 -9.82
CA SER A 132 2.50 8.07 -8.57
C SER A 132 1.36 7.87 -7.59
N PRO A 133 1.56 7.21 -6.43
CA PRO A 133 0.52 7.08 -5.41
C PRO A 133 -0.12 8.42 -5.01
N LEU A 134 0.66 9.49 -4.98
CA LEU A 134 0.19 10.84 -4.65
C LEU A 134 -0.91 11.33 -5.61
N ASP A 135 -0.85 10.96 -6.89
CA ASP A 135 -1.86 11.31 -7.90
C ASP A 135 -3.09 10.38 -7.87
N GLN A 136 -3.03 9.27 -7.14
CA GLN A 136 -4.12 8.31 -7.02
C GLN A 136 -4.92 8.46 -5.73
N VAL A 137 -4.61 9.45 -4.88
CA VAL A 137 -5.34 9.70 -3.64
C VAL A 137 -6.81 10.05 -3.93
N HIS A 138 -7.73 9.41 -3.21
CA HIS A 138 -9.17 9.61 -3.34
C HIS A 138 -9.88 9.43 -1.98
N SER A 139 -11.15 9.85 -1.88
CA SER A 139 -11.94 9.82 -0.63
C SER A 139 -12.12 8.42 -0.05
N GLU A 140 -12.23 7.41 -0.92
CA GLU A 140 -12.43 6.02 -0.54
C GLU A 140 -11.12 5.26 -0.25
N ALA A 141 -9.98 5.95 -0.20
CA ALA A 141 -8.69 5.34 0.13
C ALA A 141 -8.80 4.57 1.47
N PRO A 142 -8.30 3.33 1.55
CA PRO A 142 -8.38 2.54 2.78
C PRO A 142 -7.53 3.17 3.90
N PRO A 143 -7.64 2.66 5.14
CA PRO A 143 -6.72 3.05 6.22
C PRO A 143 -5.25 2.86 5.84
N PHE A 144 -4.43 3.88 6.13
CA PHE A 144 -2.99 3.87 5.88
C PHE A 144 -2.19 4.03 7.18
N LEU A 145 -1.09 3.30 7.30
CA LEU A 145 0.00 3.60 8.23
C LEU A 145 1.29 3.75 7.43
N VAL A 146 1.70 4.98 7.17
CA VAL A 146 2.95 5.27 6.46
C VAL A 146 4.10 5.27 7.46
N VAL A 147 5.12 4.44 7.23
CA VAL A 147 6.30 4.32 8.12
C VAL A 147 7.54 4.79 7.37
N HIS A 148 8.35 5.66 7.99
CA HIS A 148 9.55 6.19 7.35
C HIS A 148 10.69 6.40 8.34
N GLY A 149 11.93 6.21 7.90
CA GLY A 149 13.11 6.48 8.72
C GLY A 149 13.48 7.97 8.69
N ALA A 150 13.63 8.60 9.86
CA ALA A 150 13.97 10.02 9.97
C ALA A 150 15.31 10.41 9.33
N ALA A 151 16.24 9.46 9.21
CA ALA A 151 17.55 9.65 8.61
C ALA A 151 17.68 8.95 7.23
N ASP A 152 16.57 8.73 6.54
CA ASP A 152 16.57 8.06 5.23
C ASP A 152 17.33 8.91 4.19
N ALA A 153 18.48 8.39 3.75
CA ALA A 153 19.37 9.06 2.80
C ALA A 153 19.04 8.71 1.33
N VAL A 154 18.08 7.82 1.09
CA VAL A 154 17.67 7.37 -0.25
C VAL A 154 16.35 8.03 -0.65
N VAL A 155 15.33 7.86 0.18
CA VAL A 155 14.01 8.48 -0.01
C VAL A 155 13.77 9.49 1.12
N PRO A 156 13.77 10.79 0.84
CA PRO A 156 13.56 11.79 1.88
C PRO A 156 12.18 11.67 2.54
N THR A 157 12.12 11.83 3.87
CA THR A 157 10.88 11.78 4.66
C THR A 157 9.80 12.74 4.16
N ARG A 158 10.20 13.82 3.48
CA ARG A 158 9.30 14.79 2.88
C ARG A 158 8.34 14.18 1.85
N GLU A 159 8.75 13.12 1.15
CA GLU A 159 7.85 12.36 0.25
C GLU A 159 6.71 11.71 1.04
N ALA A 160 7.03 11.07 2.15
CA ALA A 160 6.02 10.45 3.02
C ALA A 160 5.08 11.48 3.66
N LEU A 161 5.62 12.61 4.12
CA LEU A 161 4.81 13.68 4.71
C LEU A 161 3.81 14.26 3.71
N GLN A 162 4.23 14.57 2.49
CA GLN A 162 3.35 15.07 1.43
C GLN A 162 2.24 14.08 1.08
N PHE A 163 2.57 12.80 1.02
CA PHE A 163 1.58 11.75 0.75
C PHE A 163 0.57 11.62 1.90
N VAL A 164 1.02 11.65 3.15
CA VAL A 164 0.15 11.61 4.34
C VAL A 164 -0.75 12.84 4.40
N GLU A 165 -0.23 14.03 4.11
CA GLU A 165 -1.01 15.27 4.04
C GLU A 165 -2.10 15.18 2.97
N ALA A 166 -1.78 14.68 1.78
CA ALA A 166 -2.74 14.48 0.71
C ALA A 166 -3.84 13.48 1.09
N LEU A 167 -3.48 12.35 1.70
CA LEU A 167 -4.46 11.39 2.20
C LEU A 167 -5.40 11.99 3.23
N ARG A 168 -4.85 12.71 4.23
CA ARG A 168 -5.64 13.35 5.30
C ARG A 168 -6.55 14.47 4.80
N ALA A 169 -6.20 15.11 3.70
CA ALA A 169 -7.02 16.16 3.10
C ALA A 169 -8.25 15.62 2.36
N VAL A 170 -8.24 14.35 1.94
CA VAL A 170 -9.25 13.80 1.03
C VAL A 170 -9.97 12.59 1.63
N SER A 171 -9.25 11.66 2.29
CA SER A 171 -9.83 10.43 2.85
C SER A 171 -10.35 10.65 4.26
N GLU A 172 -11.55 10.14 4.54
CA GLU A 172 -12.13 10.08 5.89
C GLU A 172 -11.60 8.88 6.71
N ARG A 173 -10.84 7.99 6.08
CA ARG A 173 -10.28 6.81 6.76
C ARG A 173 -9.02 7.17 7.54
N PRO A 174 -8.72 6.43 8.63
CA PRO A 174 -7.53 6.69 9.44
C PRO A 174 -6.23 6.68 8.63
N THR A 175 -5.45 7.77 8.73
CA THR A 175 -4.12 7.87 8.13
C THR A 175 -3.09 8.21 9.20
N GLY A 176 -2.30 7.20 9.59
CA GLY A 176 -1.18 7.30 10.51
C GLY A 176 0.13 7.59 9.80
N TYR A 177 1.03 8.32 10.47
CA TYR A 177 2.43 8.49 10.08
C TYR A 177 3.33 8.13 11.25
N ALA A 178 4.31 7.26 11.00
CA ALA A 178 5.31 6.88 11.99
C ALA A 178 6.71 7.19 11.44
N GLU A 179 7.29 8.28 11.92
CA GLU A 179 8.69 8.63 11.67
C GLU A 179 9.57 7.95 12.70
N ILE A 180 10.56 7.17 12.24
CA ILE A 180 11.40 6.35 13.09
C ILE A 180 12.74 7.05 13.35
N PRO A 181 12.99 7.55 14.56
CA PRO A 181 14.17 8.33 14.89
C PRO A 181 15.47 7.58 14.57
N GLY A 182 16.40 8.25 13.87
CA GLY A 182 17.72 7.73 13.51
C GLY A 182 17.71 6.49 12.62
N ALA A 183 16.56 6.13 12.03
CA ALA A 183 16.48 5.04 11.07
C ALA A 183 16.82 5.54 9.66
N ASN A 184 17.66 4.78 8.95
CA ASN A 184 17.96 5.01 7.54
C ASN A 184 17.05 4.16 6.64
N HIS A 185 17.23 4.28 5.32
CA HIS A 185 16.56 3.41 4.35
C HIS A 185 16.80 1.93 4.65
N ALA A 186 15.81 1.08 4.43
CA ALA A 186 15.88 -0.36 4.68
C ALA A 186 16.25 -0.76 6.13
N PHE A 187 15.87 0.06 7.11
CA PHE A 187 16.21 -0.15 8.52
C PHE A 187 15.65 -1.46 9.11
N ASP A 188 14.64 -2.02 8.49
CA ASP A 188 13.93 -3.24 8.93
C ASP A 188 14.50 -4.53 8.33
N VAL A 189 15.46 -4.45 7.40
CA VAL A 189 16.14 -5.61 6.81
C VAL A 189 16.97 -6.36 7.85
N LEU A 190 17.58 -5.61 8.78
CA LEU A 190 18.33 -6.20 9.87
C LEU A 190 17.45 -6.41 11.11
N ASP A 191 17.65 -7.53 11.78
CA ASP A 191 16.99 -7.80 13.06
C ASP A 191 17.55 -6.88 14.15
N SER A 192 16.69 -6.03 14.70
CA SER A 192 17.03 -5.05 15.72
C SER A 192 15.84 -4.76 16.64
N LEU A 193 16.08 -4.18 17.81
CA LEU A 193 15.02 -3.70 18.70
C LEU A 193 14.11 -2.70 17.98
N ARG A 194 14.67 -1.81 17.16
CA ARG A 194 13.92 -0.86 16.34
C ARG A 194 12.93 -1.59 15.43
N THR A 195 13.42 -2.55 14.64
CA THR A 195 12.59 -3.38 13.75
C THR A 195 11.49 -4.09 14.53
N HIS A 196 11.82 -4.61 15.73
CA HIS A 196 10.85 -5.27 16.58
C HIS A 196 9.70 -4.33 16.98
N TYR A 197 10.00 -3.13 17.47
CA TYR A 197 8.96 -2.17 17.87
C TYR A 197 8.13 -1.66 16.69
N VAL A 198 8.76 -1.42 15.53
CA VAL A 198 8.07 -1.02 14.32
C VAL A 198 7.07 -2.08 13.87
N ILE A 199 7.51 -3.35 13.78
CA ILE A 199 6.60 -4.45 13.40
C ILE A 199 5.48 -4.65 14.43
N SER A 200 5.75 -4.46 15.72
CA SER A 200 4.71 -4.50 16.76
C SER A 200 3.69 -3.36 16.61
N GLY A 201 4.14 -2.16 16.22
CA GLY A 201 3.25 -1.04 15.89
C GLY A 201 2.39 -1.31 14.66
N ILE A 202 3.00 -1.88 13.62
CA ILE A 202 2.28 -2.31 12.41
C ILE A 202 1.23 -3.36 12.75
N ALA A 203 1.56 -4.39 13.54
CA ALA A 203 0.62 -5.42 13.95
C ALA A 203 -0.60 -4.81 14.68
N ARG A 204 -0.37 -3.91 15.64
CA ARG A 204 -1.45 -3.22 16.36
C ARG A 204 -2.35 -2.41 15.44
N PHE A 205 -1.79 -1.71 14.46
CA PHE A 205 -2.56 -0.97 13.47
C PHE A 205 -3.43 -1.91 12.64
N LEU A 206 -2.87 -3.01 12.15
CA LEU A 206 -3.59 -3.99 11.36
C LEU A 206 -4.69 -4.69 12.16
N ASP A 207 -4.40 -5.09 13.42
CA ASP A 207 -5.38 -5.70 14.32
C ASP A 207 -6.57 -4.76 14.60
N ALA A 208 -6.29 -3.50 14.90
CA ALA A 208 -7.32 -2.48 15.13
C ALA A 208 -8.17 -2.22 13.89
N THR A 209 -7.52 -2.16 12.70
CA THR A 209 -8.22 -1.94 11.43
C THR A 209 -9.10 -3.15 11.07
N ALA A 210 -8.60 -4.38 11.24
CA ALA A 210 -9.37 -5.59 11.01
C ALA A 210 -10.58 -5.71 11.94
N ALA A 211 -10.41 -5.36 13.22
CA ALA A 211 -11.50 -5.35 14.19
C ALA A 211 -12.58 -4.32 13.81
N ALA A 212 -12.18 -3.12 13.42
CA ALA A 212 -13.11 -2.07 12.98
C ALA A 212 -13.86 -2.48 11.70
N TYR A 213 -13.16 -3.06 10.73
CA TYR A 213 -13.75 -3.57 9.49
C TYR A 213 -14.83 -4.61 9.75
N ARG A 214 -14.52 -5.64 10.58
CA ARG A 214 -15.49 -6.70 10.93
C ARG A 214 -16.68 -6.15 11.71
N THR A 215 -16.50 -5.17 12.59
CA THR A 215 -17.59 -4.54 13.32
C THR A 215 -18.54 -3.79 12.38
N ALA A 216 -18.00 -3.07 11.40
CA ALA A 216 -18.81 -2.36 10.42
C ALA A 216 -19.59 -3.33 9.51
N ALA A 217 -18.96 -4.42 9.05
CA ALA A 217 -19.61 -5.45 8.25
C ALA A 217 -20.77 -6.12 9.01
N ASN A 218 -20.59 -6.47 10.29
CA ASN A 218 -21.62 -7.09 11.11
C ASN A 218 -22.77 -6.10 11.48
N GLY A 219 -22.49 -4.82 11.64
CA GLY A 219 -23.50 -3.79 11.94
C GLY A 219 -24.43 -3.50 10.75
N SER A 220 -23.97 -3.70 9.51
CA SER A 220 -24.76 -3.52 8.30
C SER A 220 -25.76 -4.67 8.02
N THR A 221 -25.63 -5.80 8.71
CA THR A 221 -26.49 -7.00 8.53
C THR A 221 -27.65 -7.07 9.53
N SER A 222 -27.83 -6.09 10.43
CA SER A 222 -28.99 -6.07 11.34
C SER A 222 -30.26 -5.72 10.56
N PRO A 223 -31.35 -6.52 10.66
CA PRO A 223 -32.60 -6.24 9.99
C PRO A 223 -33.24 -4.96 10.55
N PRO A 224 -33.99 -4.21 9.74
CA PRO A 224 -34.71 -3.03 10.22
C PRO A 224 -35.69 -3.40 11.34
N ASP A 225 -35.65 -2.60 12.41
CA ASP A 225 -36.47 -2.80 13.61
C ASP A 225 -37.98 -2.73 13.25
N GLU A 226 -38.65 -3.88 13.22
CA GLU A 226 -40.07 -4.05 12.87
C GLU A 226 -41.03 -3.53 13.96
N LYS A 227 -40.53 -2.79 14.96
CA LYS A 227 -41.31 -2.31 16.13
C LYS A 227 -41.82 -0.88 16.04
N ARG A 228 -42.05 -0.30 14.83
CA ARG A 228 -42.79 0.97 14.71
C ARG A 228 -44.06 0.87 13.89
N ARG A 229 -44.87 -0.16 14.11
CA ARG A 229 -46.29 -0.14 13.71
C ARG A 229 -47.14 -0.84 14.78
N ARG A 230 -47.49 -0.12 15.81
CA ARG A 230 -48.74 -0.31 16.58
C ARG A 230 -49.16 1.06 17.15
#